data_2a2e91bc241b79fb0cd5964f346bf4a1
#
_entry.id   2a2e91bc241b79fb0cd5964f346bf4a1
#
_cell.length_a   1.000
_cell.length_b   1.000
_cell.length_c   1.000
_cell.angle_alpha   90.00
_cell.angle_beta   90.00
_cell.angle_gamma   90.00
#
_symmetry.space_group_name_H-M   'P 1'
#
loop_
_entity.id
_entity.type
_entity.pdbx_description
1 polymer ?
#
loop_
_entity_poly.entity_id
_entity_poly.type
_entity_poly.pdbx_seq_one_letter_code
_entity_poly.pdbx_strand_id
1 'polypeptide(L)'
;RHFVQDDEGIDISPAKDAIARLSSEGKSILYLAVGDQLAGVLGIEDPLRPEAKEAIAALRERGITKIMMLTGDDTRTAAHVAAKLGLDGFHAQVLPQDKAKHVLELKAQGRKVLMVGDGINDSPALSAAHVGATLRDGTDIAQEVADVVLTRNNLADLPTAIELGRATMGRIHENFAVSVSLNTCFLAGGLTGMLMPAIGALLHNATTIGVCLNAMRPTLGKSKSFTEAVSEIQANLHGTLSKIENSAPESEKPINLPFTQA
;
A
#
# COMPACT_ATOMS: atom_id res chain seq x y z
N ARG A 1 -21.68 3.19 17.77
CA ARG A 1 -21.94 3.66 19.15
C ARG A 1 -22.76 4.93 19.10
N HIS A 2 -22.25 6.00 18.46
CA HIS A 2 -22.89 7.32 18.41
C HIS A 2 -24.37 7.21 18.05
N PHE A 3 -24.73 6.60 16.94
CA PHE A 3 -26.11 6.46 16.50
C PHE A 3 -27.02 5.84 17.59
N VAL A 4 -26.62 4.70 18.19
CA VAL A 4 -27.47 3.97 19.16
C VAL A 4 -27.56 4.70 20.51
N GLN A 5 -26.46 5.29 21.00
CA GLN A 5 -26.40 5.91 22.31
C GLN A 5 -26.80 7.39 22.29
N ASP A 6 -26.28 8.16 21.33
CA ASP A 6 -26.36 9.61 21.33
C ASP A 6 -27.54 10.11 20.49
N ASP A 7 -27.84 9.47 19.36
CA ASP A 7 -28.94 9.87 18.48
C ASP A 7 -30.27 9.23 18.90
N GLU A 8 -30.25 7.91 19.18
CA GLU A 8 -31.45 7.16 19.56
C GLU A 8 -31.66 7.08 21.09
N GLY A 9 -30.70 7.55 21.90
CA GLY A 9 -30.81 7.62 23.35
C GLY A 9 -30.87 6.27 24.07
N ILE A 10 -30.45 5.19 23.43
CA ILE A 10 -30.54 3.83 23.98
C ILE A 10 -29.44 3.60 25.01
N ASP A 11 -29.83 3.15 26.23
CA ASP A 11 -28.87 2.86 27.28
C ASP A 11 -28.03 1.62 26.95
N ILE A 12 -26.71 1.80 26.79
CA ILE A 12 -25.75 0.76 26.54
C ILE A 12 -25.04 0.25 27.81
N SER A 13 -25.38 0.83 28.99
CA SER A 13 -24.75 0.50 30.27
C SER A 13 -24.83 -0.98 30.64
N PRO A 14 -25.92 -1.74 30.33
CA PRO A 14 -26.00 -3.17 30.64
C PRO A 14 -24.91 -4.00 29.90
N ALA A 15 -24.41 -3.55 28.78
CA ALA A 15 -23.39 -4.26 28.01
C ALA A 15 -21.96 -3.73 28.23
N LYS A 16 -21.72 -2.80 29.17
CA LYS A 16 -20.46 -2.10 29.35
C LYS A 16 -19.27 -3.02 29.53
N ASP A 17 -19.41 -4.09 30.32
CA ASP A 17 -18.34 -5.06 30.57
C ASP A 17 -18.04 -5.91 29.32
N ALA A 18 -19.07 -6.31 28.58
CA ALA A 18 -18.91 -7.03 27.33
C ALA A 18 -18.24 -6.15 26.26
N ILE A 19 -18.64 -4.88 26.17
CA ILE A 19 -18.03 -3.88 25.30
C ILE A 19 -16.55 -3.70 25.64
N ALA A 20 -16.23 -3.52 26.92
CA ALA A 20 -14.85 -3.32 27.38
C ALA A 20 -13.97 -4.55 27.05
N ARG A 21 -14.47 -5.76 27.25
CA ARG A 21 -13.77 -6.99 26.93
C ARG A 21 -13.53 -7.13 25.44
N LEU A 22 -14.57 -7.01 24.61
CA LEU A 22 -14.47 -7.14 23.16
C LEU A 22 -13.51 -6.07 22.57
N SER A 23 -13.59 -4.82 23.06
CA SER A 23 -12.65 -3.76 22.64
C SER A 23 -11.21 -4.07 23.05
N SER A 24 -10.98 -4.65 24.24
CA SER A 24 -9.63 -5.02 24.67
C SER A 24 -9.03 -6.18 23.86
N GLU A 25 -9.90 -7.02 23.25
CA GLU A 25 -9.53 -8.06 22.31
C GLU A 25 -9.28 -7.52 20.89
N GLY A 26 -9.40 -6.21 20.67
CA GLY A 26 -9.19 -5.58 19.36
C GLY A 26 -10.37 -5.74 18.38
N LYS A 27 -11.57 -6.07 18.89
CA LYS A 27 -12.76 -6.28 18.07
C LYS A 27 -13.55 -4.98 17.90
N SER A 28 -14.02 -4.72 16.70
CA SER A 28 -15.01 -3.67 16.42
C SER A 28 -16.38 -4.07 16.94
N ILE A 29 -17.10 -3.15 17.60
CA ILE A 29 -18.34 -3.45 18.28
C ILE A 29 -19.53 -3.00 17.47
N LEU A 30 -20.39 -3.95 17.12
CA LEU A 30 -21.70 -3.69 16.55
C LEU A 30 -22.76 -3.76 17.66
N TYR A 31 -23.58 -2.71 17.75
CA TYR A 31 -24.68 -2.62 18.70
C TYR A 31 -25.97 -3.05 18.02
N LEU A 32 -26.67 -4.00 18.62
CA LEU A 32 -27.99 -4.44 18.16
C LEU A 32 -29.05 -3.90 19.11
N ALA A 33 -29.93 -3.06 18.61
CA ALA A 33 -31.07 -2.53 19.33
C ALA A 33 -32.39 -3.03 18.71
N VAL A 34 -33.38 -3.28 19.52
CA VAL A 34 -34.74 -3.65 19.11
C VAL A 34 -35.72 -2.74 19.84
N GLY A 35 -36.41 -1.89 19.09
CA GLY A 35 -37.14 -0.76 19.67
C GLY A 35 -36.18 0.15 20.44
N ASP A 36 -36.57 0.54 21.65
CA ASP A 36 -35.79 1.45 22.49
C ASP A 36 -34.82 0.72 23.46
N GLN A 37 -34.52 -0.57 23.20
CA GLN A 37 -33.69 -1.37 24.09
C GLN A 37 -32.50 -1.99 23.38
N LEU A 38 -31.37 -2.02 24.08
CA LEU A 38 -30.21 -2.76 23.60
C LEU A 38 -30.45 -4.27 23.72
N ALA A 39 -30.58 -4.95 22.58
CA ALA A 39 -30.74 -6.39 22.49
C ALA A 39 -29.43 -7.17 22.68
N GLY A 40 -28.29 -6.56 22.29
CA GLY A 40 -26.99 -7.19 22.44
C GLY A 40 -25.86 -6.41 21.78
N VAL A 41 -24.65 -6.94 21.95
CA VAL A 41 -23.44 -6.44 21.27
C VAL A 41 -22.72 -7.59 20.59
N LEU A 42 -22.22 -7.34 19.38
CA LEU A 42 -21.45 -8.30 18.59
C LEU A 42 -20.04 -7.75 18.41
N GLY A 43 -19.03 -8.56 18.71
CA GLY A 43 -17.62 -8.25 18.40
C GLY A 43 -17.28 -8.78 17.03
N ILE A 44 -16.94 -7.88 16.11
CA ILE A 44 -16.47 -8.22 14.78
C ILE A 44 -14.94 -8.16 14.81
N GLU A 45 -14.30 -9.26 14.49
CA GLU A 45 -12.86 -9.29 14.30
C GLU A 45 -12.55 -9.04 12.81
N ASP A 46 -11.84 -7.94 12.54
CA ASP A 46 -11.26 -7.68 11.25
C ASP A 46 -9.77 -8.06 11.34
N PRO A 47 -9.37 -9.20 10.77
CA PRO A 47 -8.01 -9.69 10.92
C PRO A 47 -7.04 -8.75 10.23
N LEU A 48 -5.94 -8.42 10.93
CA LEU A 48 -4.85 -7.68 10.33
C LEU A 48 -4.30 -8.45 9.13
N ARG A 49 -3.95 -7.72 8.07
CA ARG A 49 -3.28 -8.31 6.91
C ARG A 49 -2.00 -9.01 7.36
N PRO A 50 -1.75 -10.26 6.96
CA PRO A 50 -0.59 -11.03 7.42
C PRO A 50 0.73 -10.32 7.17
N GLU A 51 0.84 -9.64 6.03
CA GLU A 51 2.01 -8.91 5.59
C GLU A 51 2.21 -7.54 6.22
N ALA A 52 1.22 -7.01 6.97
CA ALA A 52 1.23 -5.64 7.46
C ALA A 52 2.44 -5.33 8.35
N LYS A 53 2.79 -6.23 9.25
CA LYS A 53 3.92 -6.05 10.17
C LYS A 53 5.26 -6.03 9.43
N GLU A 54 5.43 -6.91 8.45
CA GLU A 54 6.63 -6.99 7.63
C GLU A 54 6.75 -5.76 6.72
N ALA A 55 5.63 -5.32 6.13
CA ALA A 55 5.59 -4.10 5.32
C ALA A 55 5.99 -2.86 6.13
N ILE A 56 5.52 -2.73 7.38
CA ILE A 56 5.88 -1.63 8.29
C ILE A 56 7.38 -1.67 8.62
N ALA A 57 7.94 -2.84 8.92
CA ALA A 57 9.37 -3.00 9.18
C ALA A 57 10.20 -2.60 7.95
N ALA A 58 9.83 -3.09 6.77
CA ALA A 58 10.48 -2.75 5.51
C ALA A 58 10.38 -1.25 5.14
N LEU A 59 9.30 -0.57 5.48
CA LEU A 59 9.16 0.88 5.33
C LEU A 59 10.14 1.65 6.24
N ARG A 60 10.30 1.19 7.50
CA ARG A 60 11.28 1.78 8.43
C ARG A 60 12.72 1.63 7.94
N GLU A 61 13.10 0.45 7.44
CA GLU A 61 14.41 0.20 6.83
C GLU A 61 14.70 1.14 5.66
N ARG A 62 13.65 1.55 4.93
CA ARG A 62 13.74 2.51 3.83
C ARG A 62 13.64 3.97 4.27
N GLY A 63 13.75 4.24 5.58
CA GLY A 63 13.85 5.58 6.14
C GLY A 63 12.52 6.30 6.35
N ILE A 64 11.39 5.58 6.41
CA ILE A 64 10.14 6.15 6.91
C ILE A 64 10.23 6.24 8.43
N THR A 65 10.34 7.46 8.93
CA THR A 65 10.65 7.72 10.35
C THR A 65 9.41 7.70 11.26
N LYS A 66 8.23 7.90 10.70
CA LYS A 66 6.98 7.94 11.47
C LYS A 66 5.85 7.30 10.69
N ILE A 67 5.22 6.30 11.29
CA ILE A 67 4.08 5.58 10.73
C ILE A 67 2.90 5.70 11.69
N MET A 68 1.82 6.32 11.21
CA MET A 68 0.62 6.64 11.98
C MET A 68 -0.60 5.94 11.38
N MET A 69 -1.55 5.57 12.22
CA MET A 69 -2.84 5.04 11.76
C MET A 69 -3.94 6.10 11.96
N LEU A 70 -4.80 6.27 10.96
CA LEU A 70 -6.03 7.06 11.02
C LEU A 70 -7.22 6.10 10.88
N THR A 71 -8.03 5.98 11.91
CA THR A 71 -9.17 5.05 11.91
C THR A 71 -10.43 5.67 12.49
N GLY A 72 -11.60 5.22 12.00
CA GLY A 72 -12.89 5.54 12.58
C GLY A 72 -13.23 4.71 13.84
N ASP A 73 -12.44 3.66 14.14
CA ASP A 73 -12.64 2.79 15.28
C ASP A 73 -12.47 3.51 16.62
N ASP A 74 -12.93 2.87 17.69
CA ASP A 74 -12.74 3.39 19.03
C ASP A 74 -11.27 3.35 19.45
N THR A 75 -10.93 4.18 20.45
CA THR A 75 -9.55 4.39 20.91
C THR A 75 -8.88 3.11 21.44
N ARG A 76 -9.65 2.18 22.04
CA ARG A 76 -9.09 0.95 22.60
C ARG A 76 -8.72 -0.04 21.49
N THR A 77 -9.61 -0.23 20.52
CA THR A 77 -9.35 -1.04 19.33
C THR A 77 -8.15 -0.49 18.56
N ALA A 78 -8.13 0.83 18.33
CA ALA A 78 -7.02 1.49 17.65
C ALA A 78 -5.69 1.33 18.38
N ALA A 79 -5.68 1.46 19.71
CA ALA A 79 -4.48 1.28 20.54
C ALA A 79 -3.96 -0.17 20.44
N HIS A 80 -4.86 -1.17 20.49
CA HIS A 80 -4.49 -2.58 20.36
C HIS A 80 -3.83 -2.87 19.01
N VAL A 81 -4.44 -2.40 17.92
CA VAL A 81 -3.91 -2.57 16.56
C VAL A 81 -2.57 -1.86 16.39
N ALA A 82 -2.46 -0.61 16.84
CA ALA A 82 -1.23 0.16 16.74
C ALA A 82 -0.07 -0.51 17.50
N ALA A 83 -0.32 -1.01 18.70
CA ALA A 83 0.67 -1.76 19.49
C ALA A 83 1.09 -3.07 18.80
N LYS A 84 0.15 -3.84 18.26
CA LYS A 84 0.39 -5.11 17.57
C LYS A 84 1.23 -4.93 16.31
N LEU A 85 1.04 -3.82 15.59
CA LEU A 85 1.77 -3.48 14.37
C LEU A 85 3.07 -2.69 14.65
N GLY A 86 3.29 -2.21 15.86
CA GLY A 86 4.46 -1.39 16.21
C GLY A 86 4.45 -0.01 15.57
N LEU A 87 3.27 0.63 15.49
CA LEU A 87 3.12 1.97 14.93
C LEU A 87 3.59 3.04 15.93
N ASP A 88 3.94 4.23 15.43
CA ASP A 88 4.40 5.36 16.24
C ASP A 88 3.24 6.11 16.90
N GLY A 89 2.01 5.84 16.48
CA GLY A 89 0.81 6.42 17.05
C GLY A 89 -0.40 6.19 16.17
N PHE A 90 -1.53 6.68 16.65
CA PHE A 90 -2.80 6.58 15.95
C PHE A 90 -3.71 7.77 16.28
N HIS A 91 -4.66 8.03 15.40
CA HIS A 91 -5.83 8.85 15.63
C HIS A 91 -7.07 7.98 15.47
N ALA A 92 -7.85 7.85 16.54
CA ALA A 92 -9.08 7.08 16.58
C ALA A 92 -10.30 7.98 16.43
N GLN A 93 -11.46 7.41 16.08
CA GLN A 93 -12.74 8.11 15.91
C GLN A 93 -12.65 9.28 14.90
N VAL A 94 -11.80 9.13 13.89
CA VAL A 94 -11.57 10.17 12.87
C VAL A 94 -12.67 10.07 11.82
N LEU A 95 -13.40 11.16 11.63
CA LEU A 95 -14.37 11.27 10.56
C LEU A 95 -13.67 11.35 9.19
N PRO A 96 -14.32 10.92 8.10
CA PRO A 96 -13.72 10.95 6.76
C PRO A 96 -13.13 12.32 6.37
N GLN A 97 -13.85 13.40 6.65
CA GLN A 97 -13.41 14.77 6.38
C GLN A 97 -12.20 15.20 7.20
N ASP A 98 -12.04 14.68 8.43
CA ASP A 98 -10.94 15.05 9.32
C ASP A 98 -9.64 14.31 8.97
N LYS A 99 -9.70 13.18 8.27
CA LYS A 99 -8.50 12.49 7.77
C LYS A 99 -7.66 13.41 6.88
N ALA A 100 -8.29 14.13 5.96
CA ALA A 100 -7.59 15.12 5.11
C ALA A 100 -6.95 16.25 5.93
N LYS A 101 -7.63 16.72 6.98
CA LYS A 101 -7.11 17.75 7.87
C LYS A 101 -5.84 17.32 8.57
N HIS A 102 -5.78 16.09 9.12
CA HIS A 102 -4.56 15.55 9.73
C HIS A 102 -3.39 15.48 8.74
N VAL A 103 -3.66 15.09 7.49
CA VAL A 103 -2.64 15.10 6.42
C VAL A 103 -2.13 16.52 6.16
N LEU A 104 -3.02 17.51 6.04
CA LEU A 104 -2.65 18.90 5.81
C LEU A 104 -1.86 19.50 6.99
N GLU A 105 -2.22 19.18 8.23
CA GLU A 105 -1.48 19.59 9.42
C GLU A 105 -0.03 19.07 9.42
N LEU A 106 0.18 17.80 9.03
CA LEU A 106 1.52 17.24 8.88
C LEU A 106 2.31 17.92 7.76
N LYS A 107 1.65 18.24 6.63
CA LYS A 107 2.27 19.02 5.55
C LYS A 107 2.67 20.42 5.98
N ALA A 108 1.81 21.10 6.74
CA ALA A 108 2.10 22.43 7.29
C ALA A 108 3.30 22.43 8.27
N GLN A 109 3.57 21.30 8.93
CA GLN A 109 4.77 21.08 9.74
C GLN A 109 6.04 20.77 8.91
N GLY A 110 5.96 20.87 7.57
CA GLY A 110 7.08 20.59 6.66
C GLY A 110 7.37 19.09 6.46
N ARG A 111 6.49 18.19 6.88
CA ARG A 111 6.67 16.75 6.71
C ARG A 111 6.25 16.30 5.32
N LYS A 112 7.01 15.37 4.75
CA LYS A 112 6.60 14.65 3.53
C LYS A 112 5.67 13.51 3.95
N VAL A 113 4.44 13.53 3.43
CA VAL A 113 3.36 12.60 3.82
C VAL A 113 3.06 11.65 2.66
N LEU A 114 3.16 10.35 2.93
CA LEU A 114 2.58 9.29 2.13
C LEU A 114 1.29 8.84 2.84
N MET A 115 0.16 8.92 2.16
CA MET A 115 -1.12 8.40 2.64
C MET A 115 -1.42 7.08 1.93
N VAL A 116 -1.84 6.08 2.69
CA VAL A 116 -2.31 4.79 2.15
C VAL A 116 -3.75 4.59 2.60
N GLY A 117 -4.63 4.31 1.65
CA GLY A 117 -6.05 4.09 1.91
C GLY A 117 -6.70 3.34 0.76
N ASP A 118 -7.83 2.70 1.00
CA ASP A 118 -8.52 1.84 0.03
C ASP A 118 -10.00 2.19 -0.16
N GLY A 119 -10.55 3.10 0.66
CA GLY A 119 -11.95 3.46 0.66
C GLY A 119 -12.27 4.84 0.08
N ILE A 120 -13.53 5.05 -0.28
CA ILE A 120 -14.07 6.35 -0.69
C ILE A 120 -13.80 7.40 0.38
N ASN A 121 -13.88 7.01 1.65
CA ASN A 121 -13.67 7.88 2.81
C ASN A 121 -12.22 8.38 2.95
N ASP A 122 -11.27 7.72 2.29
CA ASP A 122 -9.85 8.08 2.31
C ASP A 122 -9.46 8.98 1.13
N SER A 123 -10.31 9.08 0.10
CA SER A 123 -10.03 9.85 -1.13
C SER A 123 -9.63 11.30 -0.88
N PRO A 124 -10.27 12.07 0.03
CA PRO A 124 -9.82 13.42 0.34
C PRO A 124 -8.43 13.45 0.99
N ALA A 125 -8.09 12.46 1.82
CA ALA A 125 -6.78 12.37 2.48
C ALA A 125 -5.68 11.91 1.50
N LEU A 126 -6.00 10.97 0.59
CA LEU A 126 -5.11 10.55 -0.49
C LEU A 126 -4.73 11.74 -1.37
N SER A 127 -5.72 12.50 -1.83
CA SER A 127 -5.51 13.70 -2.66
C SER A 127 -4.76 14.82 -1.92
N ALA A 128 -4.96 14.95 -0.61
CA ALA A 128 -4.29 15.97 0.22
C ALA A 128 -2.81 15.63 0.50
N ALA A 129 -2.39 14.39 0.40
CA ALA A 129 -1.03 13.94 0.71
C ALA A 129 0.01 14.48 -0.29
N HIS A 130 1.31 14.22 -0.06
CA HIS A 130 2.34 14.44 -1.08
C HIS A 130 2.38 13.27 -2.07
N VAL A 131 2.03 12.08 -1.58
CA VAL A 131 1.81 10.87 -2.38
C VAL A 131 0.65 10.13 -1.75
N GLY A 132 -0.39 9.89 -2.53
CA GLY A 132 -1.49 9.00 -2.19
C GLY A 132 -1.27 7.63 -2.82
N ALA A 133 -1.37 6.57 -2.05
CA ALA A 133 -1.25 5.21 -2.53
C ALA A 133 -2.49 4.38 -2.16
N THR A 134 -2.95 3.55 -3.08
CA THR A 134 -4.05 2.61 -2.84
C THR A 134 -3.70 1.21 -3.32
N LEU A 135 -4.44 0.23 -2.80
CA LEU A 135 -4.37 -1.15 -3.26
C LEU A 135 -5.29 -1.36 -4.47
N ARG A 136 -5.06 -2.40 -5.24
CA ARG A 136 -5.90 -2.73 -6.40
C ARG A 136 -7.38 -2.96 -6.04
N ASP A 137 -7.64 -3.54 -4.87
CA ASP A 137 -9.00 -3.78 -4.38
C ASP A 137 -9.63 -2.54 -3.73
N GLY A 138 -8.92 -1.40 -3.74
CA GLY A 138 -9.47 -0.11 -3.37
C GLY A 138 -10.62 0.29 -4.30
N THR A 139 -11.49 1.15 -3.81
CA THR A 139 -12.62 1.65 -4.61
C THR A 139 -12.13 2.40 -5.85
N ASP A 140 -12.93 2.40 -6.91
CA ASP A 140 -12.61 3.11 -8.18
C ASP A 140 -12.23 4.57 -7.92
N ILE A 141 -12.94 5.23 -7.01
CA ILE A 141 -12.66 6.63 -6.61
C ILE A 141 -11.29 6.74 -5.93
N ALA A 142 -10.92 5.82 -5.04
CA ALA A 142 -9.60 5.83 -4.41
C ALA A 142 -8.48 5.59 -5.44
N GLN A 143 -8.70 4.72 -6.42
CA GLN A 143 -7.76 4.46 -7.51
C GLN A 143 -7.60 5.68 -8.45
N GLU A 144 -8.68 6.41 -8.70
CA GLU A 144 -8.66 7.61 -9.56
C GLU A 144 -7.90 8.78 -8.95
N VAL A 145 -7.95 8.93 -7.62
CA VAL A 145 -7.29 10.05 -6.91
C VAL A 145 -5.90 9.72 -6.39
N ALA A 146 -5.51 8.44 -6.35
CA ALA A 146 -4.21 8.01 -5.86
C ALA A 146 -3.11 8.22 -6.92
N ASP A 147 -1.93 8.69 -6.48
CA ASP A 147 -0.75 8.81 -7.34
C ASP A 147 -0.14 7.44 -7.66
N VAL A 148 -0.34 6.45 -6.77
CA VAL A 148 0.21 5.09 -6.89
C VAL A 148 -0.88 4.07 -6.61
N VAL A 149 -1.11 3.17 -7.57
CA VAL A 149 -1.99 2.02 -7.39
C VAL A 149 -1.13 0.75 -7.35
N LEU A 150 -1.15 0.04 -6.22
CA LEU A 150 -0.45 -1.24 -6.07
C LEU A 150 -1.24 -2.33 -6.79
N THR A 151 -0.66 -2.90 -7.84
CA THR A 151 -1.35 -3.86 -8.74
C THR A 151 -1.65 -5.20 -8.09
N ARG A 152 -0.92 -5.56 -7.04
CA ARG A 152 -1.24 -6.68 -6.16
C ARG A 152 -1.89 -6.13 -4.89
N ASN A 153 -2.83 -6.90 -4.32
CA ASN A 153 -3.48 -6.52 -3.07
C ASN A 153 -2.59 -6.84 -1.86
N ASN A 154 -1.36 -6.31 -1.88
CA ASN A 154 -0.33 -6.61 -0.89
C ASN A 154 0.44 -5.35 -0.48
N LEU A 155 0.41 -5.03 0.82
CA LEU A 155 1.13 -3.88 1.38
C LEU A 155 2.66 -4.00 1.25
N ALA A 156 3.21 -5.21 1.11
CA ALA A 156 4.64 -5.44 0.90
C ALA A 156 5.16 -4.85 -0.43
N ASP A 157 4.27 -4.49 -1.37
CA ASP A 157 4.65 -3.81 -2.59
C ASP A 157 4.98 -2.32 -2.38
N LEU A 158 4.49 -1.71 -1.31
CA LEU A 158 4.71 -0.29 -1.01
C LEU A 158 6.20 0.04 -0.76
N PRO A 159 6.95 -0.71 0.07
CA PRO A 159 8.41 -0.55 0.17
C PRO A 159 9.13 -0.67 -1.17
N THR A 160 8.70 -1.58 -2.03
CA THR A 160 9.25 -1.77 -3.38
C THR A 160 8.98 -0.58 -4.28
N ALA A 161 7.77 0.00 -4.22
CA ALA A 161 7.42 1.21 -4.97
C ALA A 161 8.30 2.42 -4.56
N ILE A 162 8.58 2.58 -3.25
CA ILE A 162 9.48 3.62 -2.75
C ILE A 162 10.91 3.42 -3.28
N GLU A 163 11.39 2.19 -3.26
CA GLU A 163 12.73 1.84 -3.77
C GLU A 163 12.84 2.12 -5.28
N LEU A 164 11.82 1.72 -6.05
CA LEU A 164 11.72 2.01 -7.48
C LEU A 164 11.78 3.52 -7.76
N GLY A 165 10.99 4.31 -7.02
CA GLY A 165 10.99 5.76 -7.14
C GLY A 165 12.37 6.37 -6.88
N ARG A 166 13.07 5.95 -5.81
CA ARG A 166 14.42 6.41 -5.49
C ARG A 166 15.43 6.01 -6.55
N ALA A 167 15.41 4.78 -7.00
CA ALA A 167 16.32 4.27 -8.02
C ALA A 167 16.10 4.98 -9.37
N THR A 168 14.84 5.27 -9.72
CA THR A 168 14.48 6.05 -10.91
C THR A 168 15.01 7.47 -10.82
N MET A 169 14.80 8.15 -9.68
CA MET A 169 15.32 9.50 -9.46
C MET A 169 16.85 9.54 -9.48
N GLY A 170 17.52 8.54 -8.90
CA GLY A 170 18.97 8.39 -9.00
C GLY A 170 19.45 8.31 -10.45
N ARG A 171 18.77 7.51 -11.28
CA ARG A 171 19.06 7.38 -12.71
C ARG A 171 18.83 8.70 -13.46
N ILE A 172 17.77 9.42 -13.14
CA ILE A 172 17.49 10.73 -13.74
C ILE A 172 18.61 11.73 -13.43
N HIS A 173 19.05 11.80 -12.15
CA HIS A 173 20.14 12.67 -11.75
C HIS A 173 21.48 12.31 -12.41
N GLU A 174 21.80 11.02 -12.49
CA GLU A 174 22.98 10.52 -13.19
C GLU A 174 22.96 10.94 -14.66
N ASN A 175 21.89 10.65 -15.37
CA ASN A 175 21.72 10.99 -16.78
C ASN A 175 21.80 12.50 -17.01
N PHE A 176 21.18 13.29 -16.15
CA PHE A 176 21.22 14.74 -16.21
C PHE A 176 22.65 15.27 -16.01
N ALA A 177 23.36 14.78 -15.00
CA ALA A 177 24.72 15.18 -14.70
C ALA A 177 25.67 14.85 -15.87
N VAL A 178 25.56 13.63 -16.43
CA VAL A 178 26.36 13.20 -17.60
C VAL A 178 26.06 14.09 -18.81
N SER A 179 24.78 14.30 -19.13
CA SER A 179 24.39 15.16 -20.27
C SER A 179 24.91 16.55 -20.14
N VAL A 180 24.68 17.20 -19.00
CA VAL A 180 25.11 18.61 -18.81
C VAL A 180 26.62 18.72 -18.83
N SER A 181 27.34 17.84 -18.13
CA SER A 181 28.81 17.91 -18.07
C SER A 181 29.46 17.69 -19.42
N LEU A 182 29.06 16.64 -20.16
CA LEU A 182 29.64 16.36 -21.48
C LEU A 182 29.32 17.48 -22.50
N ASN A 183 28.09 17.95 -22.55
CA ASN A 183 27.69 18.98 -23.44
C ASN A 183 28.39 20.32 -23.15
N THR A 184 28.61 20.65 -21.88
CA THR A 184 29.38 21.81 -21.47
C THR A 184 30.85 21.68 -21.90
N CYS A 185 31.46 20.51 -21.76
CA CYS A 185 32.81 20.23 -22.23
C CYS A 185 32.94 20.38 -23.76
N PHE A 186 31.95 19.85 -24.51
CA PHE A 186 31.97 19.98 -25.99
C PHE A 186 31.80 21.42 -26.43
N LEU A 187 30.93 22.18 -25.77
CA LEU A 187 30.76 23.61 -26.03
C LEU A 187 32.07 24.39 -25.76
N ALA A 188 32.71 24.15 -24.61
CA ALA A 188 33.97 24.78 -24.25
C ALA A 188 35.08 24.42 -25.24
N GLY A 189 35.17 23.15 -25.67
CA GLY A 189 36.10 22.68 -26.68
C GLY A 189 35.88 23.35 -28.04
N GLY A 190 34.62 23.58 -28.43
CA GLY A 190 34.29 24.33 -29.65
C GLY A 190 34.66 25.82 -29.58
N LEU A 191 34.37 26.46 -28.42
CA LEU A 191 34.72 27.89 -28.22
C LEU A 191 36.23 28.15 -28.20
N THR A 192 37.02 27.22 -27.69
CA THR A 192 38.50 27.31 -27.65
C THR A 192 39.15 26.89 -28.98
N GLY A 193 38.38 26.42 -29.95
CA GLY A 193 38.91 25.93 -31.23
C GLY A 193 39.56 24.53 -31.15
N MET A 194 39.50 23.88 -29.97
CA MET A 194 40.04 22.52 -29.79
C MET A 194 39.16 21.44 -30.44
N LEU A 195 37.87 21.74 -30.61
CA LEU A 195 36.89 20.79 -31.14
C LEU A 195 36.24 21.39 -32.39
N MET A 196 36.28 20.65 -33.49
CA MET A 196 35.57 21.06 -34.72
C MET A 196 34.06 20.98 -34.51
N PRO A 197 33.25 21.95 -35.00
CA PRO A 197 31.80 21.96 -34.79
C PRO A 197 31.07 20.67 -35.21
N ALA A 198 31.51 20.07 -36.32
CA ALA A 198 30.91 18.79 -36.78
C ALA A 198 31.17 17.63 -35.80
N ILE A 199 32.36 17.60 -35.21
CA ILE A 199 32.70 16.57 -34.19
C ILE A 199 31.91 16.83 -32.90
N GLY A 200 31.78 18.10 -32.49
CA GLY A 200 30.97 18.51 -31.35
C GLY A 200 29.50 18.07 -31.49
N ALA A 201 28.91 18.25 -32.66
CA ALA A 201 27.55 17.82 -32.97
C ALA A 201 27.42 16.28 -32.93
N LEU A 202 28.39 15.55 -33.44
CA LEU A 202 28.41 14.09 -33.41
C LEU A 202 28.49 13.57 -31.98
N LEU A 203 29.37 14.12 -31.13
CA LEU A 203 29.54 13.75 -29.74
C LEU A 203 28.29 14.07 -28.90
N HIS A 204 27.63 15.21 -29.16
CA HIS A 204 26.36 15.58 -28.54
C HIS A 204 25.29 14.53 -28.84
N ASN A 205 25.12 14.14 -30.10
CA ASN A 205 24.14 13.09 -30.47
C ASN A 205 24.50 11.76 -29.88
N ALA A 206 25.78 11.38 -29.85
CA ALA A 206 26.23 10.13 -29.19
C ALA A 206 25.93 10.12 -27.68
N THR A 207 26.12 11.25 -27.00
CA THR A 207 25.77 11.41 -25.58
C THR A 207 24.29 11.22 -25.38
N THR A 208 23.42 11.82 -26.20
CA THR A 208 21.98 11.69 -26.13
C THR A 208 21.56 10.23 -26.28
N ILE A 209 22.10 9.52 -27.28
CA ILE A 209 21.83 8.09 -27.48
C ILE A 209 22.31 7.28 -26.26
N GLY A 210 23.51 7.54 -25.75
CA GLY A 210 24.06 6.85 -24.57
C GLY A 210 23.20 7.02 -23.32
N VAL A 211 22.72 8.25 -23.07
CA VAL A 211 21.80 8.56 -21.97
C VAL A 211 20.45 7.86 -22.14
N CYS A 212 19.90 7.83 -23.35
CA CYS A 212 18.67 7.09 -23.64
C CYS A 212 18.83 5.57 -23.37
N LEU A 213 19.94 4.99 -23.83
CA LEU A 213 20.23 3.57 -23.56
C LEU A 213 20.42 3.29 -22.06
N ASN A 214 21.07 4.19 -21.32
CA ASN A 214 21.18 4.06 -19.85
C ASN A 214 19.81 4.16 -19.16
N ALA A 215 18.92 5.04 -19.65
CA ALA A 215 17.57 5.17 -19.11
C ALA A 215 16.71 3.91 -19.31
N MET A 216 16.96 3.14 -20.36
CA MET A 216 16.23 1.88 -20.67
C MET A 216 16.66 0.70 -19.79
N ARG A 217 17.74 0.79 -19.03
CA ARG A 217 18.18 -0.29 -18.15
C ARG A 217 17.17 -0.52 -17.02
N PRO A 218 16.94 -1.77 -16.58
CA PRO A 218 16.11 -2.07 -15.42
C PRO A 218 16.57 -1.28 -14.20
N THR A 219 15.65 -0.60 -13.54
CA THR A 219 15.96 0.29 -12.41
C THR A 219 16.12 -0.49 -11.11
N LEU A 220 15.32 -1.55 -10.93
CA LEU A 220 15.50 -2.54 -9.86
C LEU A 220 16.29 -3.72 -10.42
N GLY A 221 17.29 -4.19 -9.65
CA GLY A 221 18.06 -5.40 -10.02
C GLY A 221 17.10 -6.57 -10.26
N LYS A 222 17.44 -7.42 -11.23
CA LYS A 222 16.65 -8.52 -11.81
C LYS A 222 15.28 -8.71 -11.16
N SER A 223 14.26 -8.01 -11.66
CA SER A 223 12.89 -8.46 -11.53
C SER A 223 12.89 -9.94 -11.91
N LYS A 224 12.34 -10.83 -11.06
CA LYS A 224 12.11 -12.22 -11.43
C LYS A 224 11.57 -12.21 -12.86
N SER A 225 12.19 -12.95 -13.76
CA SER A 225 11.77 -13.02 -15.15
C SER A 225 10.27 -13.34 -15.15
N PHE A 226 9.52 -12.82 -16.13
CA PHE A 226 8.09 -13.14 -16.27
C PHE A 226 7.85 -14.66 -16.18
N THR A 227 8.77 -15.45 -16.69
CA THR A 227 8.76 -16.92 -16.63
C THR A 227 8.91 -17.45 -15.20
N GLU A 228 9.74 -16.84 -14.36
CA GLU A 228 9.90 -17.22 -12.93
C GLU A 228 8.66 -16.82 -12.10
N ALA A 229 8.06 -15.65 -12.40
CA ALA A 229 6.82 -15.24 -11.76
C ALA A 229 5.65 -16.15 -12.13
N VAL A 230 5.54 -16.55 -13.40
CA VAL A 230 4.52 -17.50 -13.86
C VAL A 230 4.73 -18.88 -13.24
N SER A 231 5.97 -19.37 -13.13
CA SER A 231 6.26 -20.67 -12.51
C SER A 231 5.93 -20.69 -11.01
N GLU A 232 6.18 -19.59 -10.30
CA GLU A 232 5.83 -19.44 -8.88
C GLU A 232 4.30 -19.41 -8.67
N ILE A 233 3.56 -18.72 -9.54
CA ILE A 233 2.09 -18.72 -9.53
C ILE A 233 1.55 -20.14 -9.80
N GLN A 234 2.10 -20.86 -10.79
CA GLN A 234 1.72 -22.23 -11.09
C GLN A 234 2.01 -23.18 -9.93
N ALA A 235 3.17 -23.06 -9.26
CA ALA A 235 3.52 -23.86 -8.10
C ALA A 235 2.57 -23.61 -6.92
N ASN A 236 2.24 -22.33 -6.65
CA ASN A 236 1.28 -21.97 -5.61
C ASN A 236 -0.14 -22.46 -5.92
N LEU A 237 -0.57 -22.40 -7.18
CA LEU A 237 -1.87 -22.90 -7.60
C LEU A 237 -1.97 -24.42 -7.42
N HIS A 238 -0.93 -25.17 -7.82
CA HIS A 238 -0.84 -26.63 -7.62
C HIS A 238 -0.88 -27.00 -6.12
N GLY A 239 -0.13 -26.27 -5.28
CA GLY A 239 -0.13 -26.47 -3.84
C GLY A 239 -1.48 -26.20 -3.18
N THR A 240 -2.22 -25.19 -3.68
CA THR A 240 -3.57 -24.86 -3.20
C THR A 240 -4.59 -25.90 -3.66
N LEU A 241 -4.55 -26.32 -4.92
CA LEU A 241 -5.43 -27.36 -5.46
C LEU A 241 -5.23 -28.70 -4.75
N SER A 242 -3.98 -29.10 -4.47
CA SER A 242 -3.69 -30.33 -3.73
C SER A 242 -4.20 -30.30 -2.29
N LYS A 243 -4.19 -29.13 -1.66
CA LYS A 243 -4.79 -28.96 -0.32
C LYS A 243 -6.31 -29.06 -0.33
N ILE A 244 -6.96 -28.50 -1.36
CA ILE A 244 -8.42 -28.59 -1.54
C ILE A 244 -8.82 -30.05 -1.81
N GLU A 245 -8.08 -30.73 -2.68
CA GLU A 245 -8.33 -32.13 -3.05
C GLU A 245 -8.14 -33.11 -1.85
N ASN A 246 -7.17 -32.82 -0.98
CA ASN A 246 -6.93 -33.59 0.25
C ASN A 246 -7.91 -33.22 1.40
N SER A 247 -8.60 -32.09 1.32
CA SER A 247 -9.60 -31.66 2.33
C SER A 247 -11.03 -31.98 1.94
N ALA A 248 -11.29 -32.48 0.73
CA ALA A 248 -12.62 -32.91 0.31
C ALA A 248 -13.06 -34.17 1.09
N PRO A 249 -14.28 -34.16 1.66
CA PRO A 249 -14.80 -35.33 2.34
C PRO A 249 -14.92 -36.54 1.40
N GLU A 250 -14.69 -37.73 1.92
CA GLU A 250 -14.61 -38.98 1.15
C GLU A 250 -15.86 -39.29 0.29
N SER A 251 -16.99 -38.62 0.57
CA SER A 251 -18.27 -38.74 -0.15
C SER A 251 -18.31 -38.04 -1.51
N GLU A 252 -17.31 -37.23 -1.87
CA GLU A 252 -17.27 -36.48 -3.15
C GLU A 252 -16.18 -36.95 -4.11
N LYS A 253 -15.51 -38.06 -3.83
CA LYS A 253 -14.56 -38.64 -4.81
C LYS A 253 -15.34 -39.20 -6.01
N PRO A 254 -14.93 -38.89 -7.25
CA PRO A 254 -15.59 -39.39 -8.42
C PRO A 254 -15.60 -40.93 -8.42
N ILE A 255 -16.77 -41.51 -8.56
CA ILE A 255 -16.97 -42.96 -8.64
C ILE A 255 -16.30 -43.45 -9.94
N ASN A 256 -15.25 -44.21 -9.78
CA ASN A 256 -14.57 -44.87 -10.91
C ASN A 256 -15.50 -45.99 -11.42
N LEU A 257 -16.31 -45.68 -12.43
CA LEU A 257 -17.11 -46.67 -13.11
C LEU A 257 -16.18 -47.43 -14.07
N PRO A 258 -16.09 -48.78 -13.96
CA PRO A 258 -15.33 -49.57 -14.92
C PRO A 258 -16.07 -49.58 -16.25
N PHE A 259 -15.51 -48.95 -17.26
CA PHE A 259 -15.96 -49.13 -18.63
C PHE A 259 -15.64 -50.58 -19.05
N THR A 260 -16.66 -51.44 -19.11
CA THR A 260 -16.59 -52.74 -19.77
C THR A 260 -16.63 -52.49 -21.27
N GLN A 261 -15.56 -52.85 -21.94
CA GLN A 261 -15.56 -52.93 -23.41
C GLN A 261 -16.55 -54.01 -23.87
N ALA A 262 -17.43 -53.64 -24.75
CA ALA A 262 -18.15 -54.54 -25.69
C ALA A 262 -18.09 -53.91 -27.06
#